data_2dc09528bcaa331b365a012d11960125
#
_entry.id   2dc09528bcaa331b365a012d11960125
#
_cell.length_a   1.000
_cell.length_b   1.000
_cell.length_c   1.000
_cell.angle_alpha   90.00
_cell.angle_beta   90.00
_cell.angle_gamma   90.00
#
_symmetry.space_group_name_H-M   'P 1'
#
loop_
_entity.id
_entity.type
_entity.pdbx_description
1 polymer ?
#
loop_
_entity_poly.entity_id
_entity_poly.type
_entity_poly.pdbx_seq_one_letter_code
_entity_poly.pdbx_strand_id
1 'polypeptide(L)'
;MHNAPYILANFAGLSAEDAFIDWGTMSGWGLGYRVTEKKWSKEQLEILGIPMEMMPKIQKPWDIIGTLSEIFAKETGLKPGIPICAGAGDTMQSMIGCGVIKPDQAADVAGTCAMFCIATDGINEELSKPENELIFNSGTLENT
;
A
#
# COMPACT_ATOMS: atom_id res chain seq x y z
N MET A 1 8.73 -4.68 8.63
CA MET A 1 7.86 -3.52 8.34
C MET A 1 8.50 -2.73 7.21
N HIS A 2 7.71 -2.24 6.27
CA HIS A 2 8.19 -1.32 5.23
C HIS A 2 8.63 0.03 5.83
N ASN A 3 9.55 0.74 5.14
CA ASN A 3 10.10 1.99 5.64
C ASN A 3 9.04 3.08 5.82
N ALA A 4 8.15 3.26 4.82
CA ALA A 4 7.14 4.31 4.87
C ALA A 4 6.16 4.13 6.05
N PRO A 5 5.49 3.00 6.25
CA PRO A 5 4.63 2.79 7.43
C PRO A 5 5.38 2.95 8.74
N TYR A 6 6.66 2.53 8.82
CA TYR A 6 7.47 2.71 10.01
C TYR A 6 7.71 4.19 10.35
N ILE A 7 8.11 4.98 9.35
CA ILE A 7 8.37 6.40 9.53
C ILE A 7 7.08 7.14 9.91
N LEU A 8 5.98 6.86 9.20
CA LEU A 8 4.69 7.50 9.46
C LEU A 8 4.12 7.14 10.83
N ALA A 9 4.26 5.88 11.26
CA ALA A 9 3.86 5.44 12.60
C ALA A 9 4.65 6.19 13.69
N ASN A 10 5.96 6.36 13.52
CA ASN A 10 6.77 7.16 14.45
C ASN A 10 6.33 8.62 14.47
N PHE A 11 6.09 9.24 13.32
CA PHE A 11 5.61 10.63 13.25
C PHE A 11 4.27 10.82 13.97
N ALA A 12 3.40 9.82 13.89
CA ALA A 12 2.12 9.83 14.60
C ALA A 12 2.23 9.41 16.07
N GLY A 13 3.38 8.91 16.52
CA GLY A 13 3.55 8.40 17.88
C GLY A 13 2.78 7.11 18.14
N LEU A 14 2.55 6.28 17.11
CA LEU A 14 1.85 5.01 17.23
C LEU A 14 2.71 3.94 17.91
N SER A 15 2.05 3.04 18.64
CA SER A 15 2.68 1.86 19.24
C SER A 15 2.81 0.72 18.21
N ALA A 16 3.52 -0.34 18.57
CA ALA A 16 3.62 -1.55 17.73
C ALA A 16 2.25 -2.23 17.53
N GLU A 17 1.34 -2.11 18.49
CA GLU A 17 -0.02 -2.66 18.42
C GLU A 17 -0.89 -1.95 17.36
N ASP A 18 -0.53 -0.70 17.04
CA ASP A 18 -1.19 0.11 16.01
C ASP A 18 -0.48 0.01 14.65
N ALA A 19 0.45 -0.94 14.51
CA ALA A 19 1.17 -1.15 13.27
C ALA A 19 0.21 -1.33 12.08
N PHE A 20 0.49 -0.63 11.00
CA PHE A 20 -0.31 -0.64 9.80
C PHE A 20 0.54 -0.86 8.55
N ILE A 21 -0.12 -1.20 7.47
CA ILE A 21 0.40 -1.16 6.13
C ILE A 21 -0.74 -0.76 5.17
N ASP A 22 -0.43 -0.06 4.11
CA ASP A 22 -1.42 0.26 3.10
C ASP A 22 -1.53 -0.85 2.05
N TRP A 23 -2.66 -0.95 1.39
CA TRP A 23 -2.89 -2.00 0.38
C TRP A 23 -2.06 -1.83 -0.89
N GLY A 24 -1.63 -0.59 -1.24
CA GLY A 24 -0.79 -0.34 -2.41
C GLY A 24 0.63 -0.88 -2.21
N THR A 25 1.21 -0.67 -1.03
CA THR A 25 2.50 -1.26 -0.65
C THR A 25 2.41 -2.78 -0.55
N MET A 26 1.27 -3.31 -0.09
CA MET A 26 1.05 -4.76 0.03
C MET A 26 1.05 -5.51 -1.29
N SER A 27 0.71 -4.84 -2.36
CA SER A 27 0.63 -5.45 -3.69
C SER A 27 1.94 -6.10 -4.15
N GLY A 28 3.08 -5.58 -3.73
CA GLY A 28 4.40 -6.17 -4.01
C GLY A 28 4.77 -7.34 -3.09
N TRP A 29 3.97 -7.68 -2.10
CA TRP A 29 4.34 -8.70 -1.11
C TRP A 29 4.17 -10.15 -1.59
N GLY A 30 3.25 -10.42 -2.48
CA GLY A 30 3.06 -11.70 -3.16
C GLY A 30 2.42 -12.84 -2.37
N LEU A 31 2.60 -12.96 -1.07
CA LEU A 31 2.09 -14.07 -0.24
C LEU A 31 1.35 -13.54 0.99
N GLY A 32 0.32 -14.27 1.41
CA GLY A 32 -0.44 -13.92 2.61
C GLY A 32 -1.43 -12.78 2.42
N TYR A 33 -1.49 -12.15 1.26
CA TYR A 33 -2.40 -11.05 0.95
C TYR A 33 -3.27 -11.36 -0.28
N ARG A 34 -4.57 -11.10 -0.17
CA ARG A 34 -5.54 -11.23 -1.27
C ARG A 34 -5.81 -9.86 -1.89
N VAL A 35 -5.30 -9.64 -3.08
CA VAL A 35 -5.36 -8.35 -3.80
C VAL A 35 -6.80 -7.89 -4.01
N THR A 36 -7.70 -8.78 -4.44
CA THR A 36 -9.11 -8.47 -4.69
C THR A 36 -9.87 -8.09 -3.43
N GLU A 37 -9.61 -8.79 -2.33
CA GLU A 37 -10.32 -8.61 -1.07
C GLU A 37 -9.67 -7.52 -0.20
N LYS A 38 -8.44 -7.14 -0.54
CA LYS A 38 -7.58 -6.21 0.22
C LYS A 38 -7.45 -6.63 1.68
N LYS A 39 -7.21 -7.95 1.89
CA LYS A 39 -7.16 -8.60 3.22
C LYS A 39 -6.02 -9.59 3.33
N TRP A 40 -5.60 -9.87 4.56
CA TRP A 40 -4.73 -11.00 4.85
C TRP A 40 -5.43 -12.32 4.54
N SER A 41 -4.71 -13.25 3.94
CA SER A 41 -5.17 -14.63 3.71
C SER A 41 -4.81 -15.51 4.88
N LYS A 42 -5.80 -15.83 5.72
CA LYS A 42 -5.61 -16.73 6.86
C LYS A 42 -5.01 -18.07 6.44
N GLU A 43 -5.54 -18.65 5.36
CA GLU A 43 -5.07 -19.92 4.81
C GLU A 43 -3.59 -19.90 4.42
N GLN A 44 -3.16 -18.87 3.68
CA GLN A 44 -1.76 -18.74 3.27
C GLN A 44 -0.84 -18.46 4.45
N LEU A 45 -1.27 -17.65 5.41
CA LEU A 45 -0.49 -17.38 6.62
C LEU A 45 -0.33 -18.62 7.49
N GLU A 46 -1.36 -19.46 7.61
CA GLU A 46 -1.30 -20.76 8.32
C GLU A 46 -0.29 -21.71 7.67
N ILE A 47 -0.28 -21.80 6.32
CA ILE A 47 0.70 -22.60 5.57
C ILE A 47 2.12 -22.09 5.82
N LEU A 48 2.31 -20.77 5.92
CA LEU A 48 3.59 -20.13 6.19
C LEU A 48 4.00 -20.20 7.68
N GLY A 49 3.12 -20.67 8.56
CA GLY A 49 3.35 -20.70 10.00
C GLY A 49 3.40 -19.30 10.64
N ILE A 50 2.74 -18.31 10.02
CA ILE A 50 2.69 -16.93 10.51
C ILE A 50 1.36 -16.71 11.22
N PRO A 51 1.37 -16.38 12.52
CA PRO A 51 0.14 -16.06 13.25
C PRO A 51 -0.52 -14.78 12.71
N MET A 52 -1.84 -14.81 12.52
CA MET A 52 -2.61 -13.66 12.00
C MET A 52 -2.47 -12.40 12.88
N GLU A 53 -2.35 -12.58 14.19
CA GLU A 53 -2.17 -11.50 15.15
C GLU A 53 -0.84 -10.75 15.01
N MET A 54 0.13 -11.31 14.31
CA MET A 54 1.39 -10.63 14.00
C MET A 54 1.30 -9.72 12.77
N MET A 55 0.20 -9.80 12.03
CA MET A 55 0.03 -9.03 10.81
C MET A 55 -0.48 -7.62 11.12
N PRO A 56 0.11 -6.58 10.51
CA PRO A 56 -0.35 -5.20 10.71
C PRO A 56 -1.75 -4.98 10.13
N LYS A 57 -2.45 -3.96 10.60
CA LYS A 57 -3.74 -3.54 10.05
C LYS A 57 -3.55 -3.06 8.60
N ILE A 58 -4.39 -3.52 7.69
CA ILE A 58 -4.39 -3.01 6.31
C ILE A 58 -5.25 -1.75 6.27
N GLN A 59 -4.67 -0.66 5.78
CA GLN A 59 -5.31 0.65 5.64
C GLN A 59 -5.49 1.01 4.18
N LYS A 60 -6.47 1.85 3.88
CA LYS A 60 -6.56 2.52 2.58
C LYS A 60 -5.44 3.57 2.50
N PRO A 61 -4.85 3.81 1.33
CA PRO A 61 -3.79 4.81 1.18
C PRO A 61 -4.14 6.21 1.72
N TRP A 62 -5.40 6.58 1.68
CA TRP A 62 -5.90 7.89 2.13
C TRP A 62 -6.45 7.90 3.57
N ASP A 63 -6.47 6.76 4.26
CA ASP A 63 -6.90 6.73 5.65
C ASP A 63 -5.96 7.54 6.53
N ILE A 64 -6.51 8.33 7.43
CA ILE A 64 -5.74 9.05 8.43
C ILE A 64 -5.35 8.06 9.53
N ILE A 65 -4.05 7.78 9.64
CA ILE A 65 -3.49 6.84 10.64
C ILE A 65 -3.19 7.50 11.98
N GLY A 66 -3.19 8.82 12.01
CA GLY A 66 -2.89 9.64 13.18
C GLY A 66 -2.58 11.07 12.80
N THR A 67 -2.01 11.81 13.72
CA THR A 67 -1.58 13.19 13.50
C THR A 67 -0.13 13.38 13.95
N LEU A 68 0.55 14.35 13.35
CA LEU A 68 1.94 14.67 13.71
C LEU A 68 2.06 14.98 15.20
N SER A 69 2.86 14.19 15.90
CA SER A 69 3.09 14.32 17.32
C SER A 69 3.86 15.60 17.67
N GLU A 70 3.73 16.09 18.90
CA GLU A 70 4.43 17.29 19.36
C GLU A 70 5.96 17.14 19.27
N ILE A 71 6.48 15.95 19.49
CA ILE A 71 7.92 15.66 19.45
C ILE A 71 8.43 15.90 18.03
N PHE A 72 7.84 15.25 17.05
CA PHE A 72 8.25 15.39 15.64
C PHE A 72 7.89 16.75 15.05
N ALA A 73 6.81 17.37 15.49
CA ALA A 73 6.48 18.73 15.11
C ALA A 73 7.60 19.71 15.52
N LYS A 74 8.14 19.56 16.72
CA LYS A 74 9.27 20.37 17.21
C LYS A 74 10.56 20.12 16.42
N GLU A 75 10.85 18.85 16.09
CA GLU A 75 12.05 18.49 15.34
C GLU A 75 12.02 18.98 13.89
N THR A 76 10.84 18.93 13.26
CA THR A 76 10.66 19.31 11.85
C THR A 76 10.32 20.78 11.63
N GLY A 77 9.95 21.50 12.67
CA GLY A 77 9.42 22.88 12.58
C GLY A 77 8.00 22.98 12.03
N LEU A 78 7.31 21.83 11.90
CA LEU A 78 5.91 21.78 11.46
C LEU A 78 4.97 21.98 12.65
N LYS A 79 3.70 22.24 12.37
CA LYS A 79 2.67 22.35 13.41
C LYS A 79 2.27 20.94 13.90
N PRO A 80 2.09 20.74 15.22
CA PRO A 80 1.52 19.48 15.71
C PRO A 80 0.08 19.33 15.23
N GLY A 81 -0.41 18.08 15.17
CA GLY A 81 -1.78 17.80 14.79
C GLY A 81 -2.05 17.76 13.28
N ILE A 82 -1.04 17.91 12.42
CA ILE A 82 -1.17 17.72 10.97
C ILE A 82 -1.59 16.26 10.71
N PRO A 83 -2.68 15.99 9.96
CA PRO A 83 -3.11 14.64 9.63
C PRO A 83 -2.03 13.89 8.83
N ILE A 84 -1.84 12.61 9.15
CA ILE A 84 -0.92 11.72 8.45
C ILE A 84 -1.73 10.62 7.78
N CYS A 85 -1.63 10.53 6.44
CA CYS A 85 -2.26 9.46 5.66
C CYS A 85 -1.37 8.21 5.65
N ALA A 86 -1.98 7.04 5.45
CA ALA A 86 -1.26 5.77 5.34
C ALA A 86 -0.27 5.75 4.16
N GLY A 87 -0.61 6.43 3.08
CA GLY A 87 0.23 6.48 1.89
C GLY A 87 0.14 5.23 1.01
N ALA A 88 1.03 5.11 0.05
CA ALA A 88 1.17 3.94 -0.82
C ALA A 88 2.61 3.77 -1.30
N GLY A 89 2.91 2.65 -1.95
CA GLY A 89 4.20 2.42 -2.59
C GLY A 89 4.52 3.45 -3.67
N ASP A 90 5.80 3.68 -3.90
CA ASP A 90 6.32 4.69 -4.83
C ASP A 90 5.77 4.56 -6.26
N THR A 91 5.72 3.35 -6.80
CA THR A 91 5.14 3.08 -8.12
C THR A 91 3.68 3.51 -8.20
N MET A 92 2.87 3.14 -7.20
CA MET A 92 1.44 3.48 -7.17
C MET A 92 1.23 5.00 -7.03
N GLN A 93 2.07 5.67 -6.26
CA GLN A 93 2.05 7.14 -6.15
C GLN A 93 2.51 7.81 -7.45
N SER A 94 3.53 7.24 -8.11
CA SER A 94 4.00 7.72 -9.41
C SER A 94 2.93 7.65 -10.48
N MET A 95 2.11 6.60 -10.50
CA MET A 95 0.98 6.50 -11.42
C MET A 95 0.02 7.68 -11.26
N ILE A 96 -0.36 8.02 -10.01
CA ILE A 96 -1.20 9.20 -9.75
C ILE A 96 -0.49 10.47 -10.22
N GLY A 97 0.80 10.63 -9.93
CA GLY A 97 1.60 11.76 -10.37
C GLY A 97 1.65 11.94 -11.89
N CYS A 98 1.58 10.83 -12.64
CA CYS A 98 1.46 10.81 -14.10
C CYS A 98 0.03 11.01 -14.61
N GLY A 99 -0.96 11.15 -13.72
CA GLY A 99 -2.35 11.36 -14.09
C GLY A 99 -3.14 10.06 -14.35
N VAL A 100 -2.62 8.90 -13.93
CA VAL A 100 -3.36 7.62 -13.99
C VAL A 100 -4.32 7.58 -12.81
N ILE A 101 -5.55 8.00 -13.05
CA ILE A 101 -6.60 8.17 -12.02
C ILE A 101 -7.90 7.41 -12.34
N LYS A 102 -7.95 6.70 -13.44
CA LYS A 102 -9.11 5.91 -13.88
C LYS A 102 -8.67 4.73 -14.75
N PRO A 103 -9.55 3.71 -14.92
CA PRO A 103 -9.27 2.57 -15.80
C PRO A 103 -8.85 2.99 -17.23
N ASP A 104 -8.15 2.11 -17.91
CA ASP A 104 -7.61 2.26 -19.26
C ASP A 104 -6.53 3.35 -19.43
N GLN A 105 -6.04 3.90 -18.34
CA GLN A 105 -4.86 4.75 -18.33
C GLN A 105 -3.63 3.94 -17.95
N ALA A 106 -2.49 4.29 -18.54
CA ALA A 106 -1.22 3.59 -18.31
C ALA A 106 -0.08 4.57 -18.04
N ALA A 107 0.91 4.08 -17.33
CA ALA A 107 2.19 4.77 -17.14
C ALA A 107 3.34 3.78 -17.19
N ASP A 108 4.47 4.22 -17.71
CA ASP A 108 5.75 3.54 -17.63
C ASP A 108 6.57 4.14 -16.49
N VAL A 109 6.85 3.34 -15.48
CA VAL A 109 7.72 3.71 -14.36
C VAL A 109 9.08 3.08 -14.61
N ALA A 110 9.91 3.78 -15.36
CA ALA A 110 11.23 3.33 -15.74
C ALA A 110 12.32 3.85 -14.79
N GLY A 111 12.89 2.94 -14.03
CA GLY A 111 14.02 3.18 -13.13
C GLY A 111 15.00 2.03 -13.22
N THR A 112 15.60 1.61 -12.10
CA THR A 112 16.43 0.40 -12.02
C THR A 112 15.63 -0.85 -12.43
N CYS A 113 14.35 -0.89 -12.04
CA CYS A 113 13.35 -1.80 -12.61
C CYS A 113 12.41 -0.98 -13.48
N ALA A 114 12.07 -1.49 -14.66
CA ALA A 114 11.04 -0.90 -15.50
C ALA A 114 9.72 -1.63 -15.26
N MET A 115 8.66 -0.86 -14.96
CA MET A 115 7.31 -1.39 -14.77
C MET A 115 6.34 -0.62 -15.66
N PHE A 116 5.75 -1.31 -16.63
CA PHE A 116 4.63 -0.77 -17.40
C PHE A 116 3.34 -1.14 -16.68
N CYS A 117 2.62 -0.13 -16.20
CA CYS A 117 1.42 -0.30 -15.39
C CYS A 117 0.20 0.22 -16.11
N ILE A 118 -0.90 -0.51 -16.05
CA ILE A 118 -2.21 -0.13 -16.58
C ILE A 118 -3.22 -0.20 -15.44
N ALA A 119 -3.98 0.86 -15.24
CA ALA A 119 -5.12 0.84 -14.33
C ALA A 119 -6.30 0.10 -14.97
N THR A 120 -6.93 -0.79 -14.22
CA THR A 120 -8.08 -1.57 -14.66
C THR A 120 -9.24 -1.43 -13.67
N ASP A 121 -10.46 -1.63 -14.14
CA ASP A 121 -11.64 -1.72 -13.27
C ASP A 121 -11.77 -3.16 -12.75
N GLY A 122 -10.99 -3.46 -11.71
CA GLY A 122 -10.90 -4.81 -11.13
C GLY A 122 -9.97 -5.75 -11.89
N ILE A 123 -9.95 -7.02 -11.48
CA ILE A 123 -9.13 -8.06 -12.07
C ILE A 123 -9.86 -8.69 -13.28
N ASN A 124 -9.24 -8.63 -14.43
CA ASN A 124 -9.70 -9.35 -15.60
C ASN A 124 -9.26 -10.84 -15.49
N GLU A 125 -10.24 -11.75 -15.43
CA GLU A 125 -9.99 -13.19 -15.27
C GLU A 125 -9.13 -13.77 -16.38
N GLU A 126 -9.30 -13.32 -17.61
CA GLU A 126 -8.49 -13.79 -18.75
C GLU A 126 -7.03 -13.35 -18.62
N LEU A 127 -6.80 -12.09 -18.24
CA LEU A 127 -5.45 -11.55 -18.02
C LEU A 127 -4.78 -12.10 -16.76
N SER A 128 -5.55 -12.58 -15.77
CA SER A 128 -5.01 -13.12 -14.52
C SER A 128 -4.49 -14.55 -14.63
N LYS A 129 -4.61 -15.18 -15.79
CA LYS A 129 -4.06 -16.52 -16.03
C LYS A 129 -2.54 -16.52 -15.95
N PRO A 130 -1.94 -17.55 -15.32
CA PRO A 130 -0.48 -17.63 -15.11
C PRO A 130 0.35 -17.48 -16.38
N GLU A 131 -0.17 -17.94 -17.53
CA GLU A 131 0.52 -17.86 -18.82
C GLU A 131 0.73 -16.42 -19.33
N ASN A 132 0.00 -15.46 -18.81
CA ASN A 132 0.16 -14.04 -19.19
C ASN A 132 1.28 -13.34 -18.44
N GLU A 133 1.81 -13.96 -17.38
CA GLU A 133 2.89 -13.42 -16.55
C GLU A 133 2.65 -11.98 -16.04
N LEU A 134 1.38 -11.61 -15.83
CA LEU A 134 0.99 -10.31 -15.33
C LEU A 134 0.86 -10.32 -13.80
N ILE A 135 1.26 -9.23 -13.18
CA ILE A 135 1.12 -9.03 -11.73
C ILE A 135 -0.02 -8.04 -11.49
N PHE A 136 -1.02 -8.46 -10.73
CA PHE A 136 -2.11 -7.60 -10.30
C PHE A 136 -1.80 -6.99 -8.94
N ASN A 137 -1.95 -5.69 -8.85
CA ASN A 137 -1.71 -4.91 -7.66
C ASN A 137 -2.96 -4.11 -7.28
N SER A 138 -3.12 -3.85 -5.99
CA SER A 138 -4.11 -2.86 -5.56
C SER A 138 -3.58 -1.46 -5.84
N GLY A 139 -4.31 -0.69 -6.60
CA GLY A 139 -3.96 0.72 -6.87
C GLY A 139 -4.11 1.62 -5.65
N THR A 140 -3.67 2.86 -5.78
CA THR A 140 -3.81 3.86 -4.69
C THR A 140 -5.25 4.35 -4.57
N LEU A 141 -6.00 4.41 -5.65
CA LEU A 141 -7.39 4.84 -5.67
C LEU A 141 -8.35 3.66 -5.50
N GLU A 142 -9.60 3.93 -5.14
CA GLU A 142 -10.55 2.90 -4.72
C GLU A 142 -10.87 1.87 -5.81
N ASN A 143 -10.88 2.30 -7.04
CA ASN A 143 -11.25 1.49 -8.21
C ASN A 143 -10.11 1.34 -9.23
N THR A 144 -8.89 1.27 -8.74
CA THR A 144 -7.71 1.04 -9.59
C THR A 144 -6.81 -0.02 -8.99
#